data_549d001eb9d1c748e3cc547ef64239b0
#
_entry.id   549d001eb9d1c748e3cc547ef64239b0
#
_cell.length_a   1.000
_cell.length_b   1.000
_cell.length_c   1.000
_cell.angle_alpha   90.00
_cell.angle_beta   90.00
_cell.angle_gamma   90.00
#
_symmetry.space_group_name_H-M   'P 1'
#
loop_
_entity.id
_entity.type
_entity.pdbx_description
1 polymer ?
#
loop_
_entity_poly.entity_id
_entity_poly.type
_entity_poly.pdbx_seq_one_letter_code
_entity_poly.pdbx_strand_id
1 'polypeptide(L)'
;MTELKRSLTLFDVTMIAIGATIGSGIFLTPSLVARVLPSPTLMLGVWVVGGLMALSGALTYSELSAMMPRAGGVYVYLTEAYGGLVGFLFGWAYFLVCNGGGLGALSIAFTTYFGYFVPLGPTATKAVAIAGLFGLTLINVAGVKAGAVFSDVFTVLKIAGLFGLVMVGLVLGSPHTTDFSASAGALPDGIWGALALAMVGVLWSYGGWQHSTFAAAEIRDPRRILPLAMTIGAFAVTAIYVSANLAYMFLLTPAQMAASPRVASDAVDAVLAPVGGSLISLAIFISTFGVVGVYTLTAPRVYYAMAVDGLFFRKVAEIHPRYQTPAFSIVVQSLWAAVLVLFWGTFENLISYVVFTDWIFFALGAAAVFVLRVKRPDAERPFRVPLYPITPLFFVVVSTWFVLMTLFTKPAQAFAGLVFLLLGVPVYFYWKKRAAGEAGRIVAPRR
;
A
#
# COMPACT_ATOMS: atom_id res chain seq x y z
N MET A 1 -5.13 -14.30 26.65
CA MET A 1 -4.99 -14.25 25.18
C MET A 1 -3.55 -14.60 24.85
N THR A 2 -3.30 -15.47 23.88
CA THR A 2 -1.94 -15.81 23.43
C THR A 2 -1.32 -14.58 22.76
N GLU A 3 -0.15 -14.14 23.23
CA GLU A 3 0.56 -12.99 22.65
C GLU A 3 1.23 -13.37 21.31
N LEU A 4 1.38 -12.40 20.41
CA LEU A 4 2.08 -12.57 19.15
C LEU A 4 3.58 -12.79 19.41
N LYS A 5 4.18 -13.79 18.75
CA LYS A 5 5.58 -14.16 18.96
C LYS A 5 6.53 -13.22 18.23
N ARG A 6 7.47 -12.61 18.94
CA ARG A 6 8.53 -11.76 18.35
C ARG A 6 9.56 -12.62 17.61
N SER A 7 9.48 -12.64 16.28
CA SER A 7 10.35 -13.46 15.42
C SER A 7 10.98 -12.69 14.27
N LEU A 8 10.40 -11.55 13.86
CA LEU A 8 10.84 -10.80 12.69
C LEU A 8 12.14 -10.04 12.94
N THR A 9 13.09 -10.20 12.02
CA THR A 9 14.41 -9.55 12.01
C THR A 9 14.39 -8.25 11.19
N LEU A 10 15.50 -7.49 11.17
CA LEU A 10 15.66 -6.32 10.31
C LEU A 10 15.45 -6.67 8.83
N PHE A 11 15.99 -7.81 8.38
CA PHE A 11 15.83 -8.26 7.00
C PHE A 11 14.36 -8.50 6.67
N ASP A 12 13.64 -9.27 7.48
CA ASP A 12 12.22 -9.57 7.24
C ASP A 12 11.37 -8.29 7.18
N VAL A 13 11.59 -7.35 8.11
CA VAL A 13 10.84 -6.09 8.17
C VAL A 13 11.16 -5.19 6.98
N THR A 14 12.43 -5.15 6.53
CA THR A 14 12.83 -4.42 5.33
C THR A 14 12.20 -5.05 4.08
N MET A 15 12.19 -6.38 3.99
CA MET A 15 11.53 -7.09 2.89
C MET A 15 10.01 -6.89 2.92
N ILE A 16 9.39 -6.81 4.08
CA ILE A 16 7.96 -6.43 4.20
C ILE A 16 7.74 -5.00 3.67
N ALA A 17 8.56 -4.02 4.07
CA ALA A 17 8.43 -2.64 3.63
C ALA A 17 8.60 -2.51 2.09
N ILE A 18 9.66 -3.07 1.53
CA ILE A 18 9.92 -3.10 0.08
C ILE A 18 8.86 -3.93 -0.62
N GLY A 19 8.59 -5.13 -0.09
CA GLY A 19 7.68 -6.11 -0.67
C GLY A 19 6.24 -5.64 -0.75
N ALA A 20 5.77 -4.90 0.25
CA ALA A 20 4.45 -4.29 0.23
C ALA A 20 4.37 -3.09 -0.74
N THR A 21 5.46 -2.35 -0.89
CA THR A 21 5.49 -1.16 -1.74
C THR A 21 5.70 -1.53 -3.22
N ILE A 22 6.67 -2.40 -3.55
CA ILE A 22 6.88 -2.84 -4.94
C ILE A 22 5.78 -3.84 -5.34
N GLY A 23 4.68 -3.28 -5.83
CA GLY A 23 3.50 -4.03 -6.28
C GLY A 23 3.26 -3.90 -7.78
N SER A 24 1.99 -3.84 -8.15
CA SER A 24 1.53 -3.62 -9.52
C SER A 24 1.83 -2.20 -10.03
N GLY A 25 2.03 -1.24 -9.11
CA GLY A 25 2.12 0.17 -9.45
C GLY A 25 3.18 0.47 -10.50
N ILE A 26 4.45 0.21 -10.21
CA ILE A 26 5.57 0.53 -11.12
C ILE A 26 5.44 -0.13 -12.52
N PHE A 27 4.66 -1.19 -12.65
CA PHE A 27 4.48 -1.93 -13.89
C PHE A 27 3.24 -1.52 -14.70
N LEU A 28 2.26 -0.84 -14.09
CA LEU A 28 1.01 -0.45 -14.72
C LEU A 28 0.82 1.06 -14.75
N THR A 29 1.15 1.75 -13.66
CA THR A 29 0.83 3.18 -13.52
C THR A 29 1.71 4.14 -14.34
N PRO A 30 2.91 3.80 -14.82
CA PRO A 30 3.62 4.68 -15.75
C PRO A 30 2.82 4.99 -17.02
N SER A 31 2.00 4.03 -17.52
CA SER A 31 1.09 4.31 -18.64
C SER A 31 -0.04 5.26 -18.25
N LEU A 32 -0.58 5.15 -17.04
CA LEU A 32 -1.60 6.08 -16.54
C LEU A 32 -1.04 7.50 -16.39
N VAL A 33 0.19 7.62 -15.89
CA VAL A 33 0.89 8.91 -15.77
C VAL A 33 1.12 9.51 -17.16
N ALA A 34 1.58 8.71 -18.14
CA ALA A 34 1.82 9.16 -19.51
C ALA A 34 0.54 9.63 -20.25
N ARG A 35 -0.63 9.06 -19.90
CA ARG A 35 -1.93 9.50 -20.48
C ARG A 35 -2.31 10.91 -20.08
N VAL A 36 -1.92 11.35 -18.87
CA VAL A 36 -2.32 12.65 -18.33
C VAL A 36 -1.20 13.69 -18.34
N LEU A 37 0.05 13.25 -18.37
CA LEU A 37 1.25 14.09 -18.41
C LEU A 37 2.12 13.72 -19.63
N PRO A 38 1.90 14.32 -20.79
CA PRO A 38 2.68 14.00 -21.99
C PRO A 38 4.13 14.52 -21.95
N SER A 39 4.48 15.41 -21.00
CA SER A 39 5.86 15.88 -20.82
C SER A 39 6.69 14.89 -20.01
N PRO A 40 7.79 14.34 -20.56
CA PRO A 40 8.67 13.40 -19.88
C PRO A 40 9.26 13.96 -18.58
N THR A 41 9.59 15.24 -18.56
CA THR A 41 10.11 15.93 -17.38
C THR A 41 9.07 15.95 -16.25
N LEU A 42 7.78 16.24 -16.57
CA LEU A 42 6.71 16.19 -15.58
C LEU A 42 6.43 14.75 -15.13
N MET A 43 6.45 13.77 -16.07
CA MET A 43 6.31 12.36 -15.73
C MET A 43 7.37 11.92 -14.72
N LEU A 44 8.65 12.21 -14.97
CA LEU A 44 9.74 11.86 -14.04
C LEU A 44 9.62 12.66 -12.74
N GLY A 45 9.25 13.94 -12.81
CA GLY A 45 9.06 14.83 -11.68
C GLY A 45 8.05 14.30 -10.66
N VAL A 46 6.89 13.79 -11.11
CA VAL A 46 5.88 13.23 -10.18
C VAL A 46 6.37 11.96 -9.49
N TRP A 47 7.21 11.14 -10.15
CA TRP A 47 7.84 9.98 -9.51
C TRP A 47 8.89 10.36 -8.47
N VAL A 48 9.67 11.41 -8.71
CA VAL A 48 10.60 11.96 -7.71
C VAL A 48 9.85 12.53 -6.51
N VAL A 49 8.79 13.32 -6.75
CA VAL A 49 7.94 13.86 -5.67
C VAL A 49 7.29 12.73 -4.86
N GLY A 50 6.76 11.70 -5.53
CA GLY A 50 6.21 10.52 -4.86
C GLY A 50 7.23 9.80 -3.99
N GLY A 51 8.47 9.67 -4.45
CA GLY A 51 9.58 9.10 -3.68
C GLY A 51 9.94 9.94 -2.45
N LEU A 52 10.01 11.27 -2.60
CA LEU A 52 10.24 12.19 -1.47
C LEU A 52 9.10 12.11 -0.46
N MET A 53 7.85 11.96 -0.92
CA MET A 53 6.71 11.72 -0.04
C MET A 53 6.83 10.39 0.70
N ALA A 54 7.14 9.29 0.00
CA ALA A 54 7.32 7.98 0.63
C ALA A 54 8.42 8.02 1.70
N LEU A 55 9.56 8.66 1.41
CA LEU A 55 10.66 8.81 2.36
C LEU A 55 10.26 9.69 3.56
N SER A 56 9.62 10.84 3.33
CA SER A 56 9.18 11.72 4.41
C SER A 56 8.09 11.07 5.28
N GLY A 57 7.17 10.30 4.67
CA GLY A 57 6.18 9.49 5.37
C GLY A 57 6.85 8.41 6.23
N ALA A 58 7.75 7.62 5.66
CA ALA A 58 8.48 6.57 6.36
C ALA A 58 9.25 7.13 7.56
N LEU A 59 9.98 8.25 7.40
CA LEU A 59 10.71 8.92 8.49
C LEU A 59 9.76 9.44 9.58
N THR A 60 8.62 10.02 9.19
CA THR A 60 7.62 10.54 10.12
C THR A 60 6.98 9.42 10.94
N TYR A 61 6.55 8.35 10.29
CA TYR A 61 5.96 7.18 10.95
C TYR A 61 6.98 6.36 11.75
N SER A 62 8.26 6.50 11.44
CA SER A 62 9.34 5.90 12.23
C SER A 62 9.38 6.42 13.66
N GLU A 63 9.12 7.72 13.90
CA GLU A 63 9.01 8.28 15.25
C GLU A 63 7.82 7.66 16.00
N LEU A 64 6.65 7.57 15.34
CA LEU A 64 5.45 6.99 15.95
C LEU A 64 5.62 5.50 16.25
N SER A 65 6.22 4.76 15.32
CA SER A 65 6.42 3.32 15.47
C SER A 65 7.44 2.97 16.56
N ALA A 66 8.48 3.78 16.71
CA ALA A 66 9.46 3.62 17.78
C ALA A 66 8.86 3.96 19.16
N MET A 67 7.96 4.94 19.23
CA MET A 67 7.25 5.30 20.46
C MET A 67 6.21 4.26 20.86
N MET A 68 5.50 3.67 19.90
CA MET A 68 4.31 2.84 20.13
C MET A 68 4.40 1.54 19.31
N PRO A 69 5.33 0.61 19.62
CA PRO A 69 5.55 -0.61 18.84
C PRO A 69 4.50 -1.70 19.18
N ARG A 70 3.23 -1.39 18.92
CA ARG A 70 2.08 -2.28 19.12
C ARG A 70 1.50 -2.76 17.78
N ALA A 71 0.85 -3.93 17.78
CA ALA A 71 0.11 -4.42 16.62
C ALA A 71 -0.95 -3.41 16.18
N GLY A 72 -1.14 -3.27 14.86
CA GLY A 72 -2.10 -2.33 14.29
C GLY A 72 -1.50 -1.01 13.80
N GLY A 73 -0.24 -0.68 14.15
CA GLY A 73 0.51 0.46 13.61
C GLY A 73 -0.30 1.76 13.52
N VAL A 74 -0.67 2.18 12.30
CA VAL A 74 -1.40 3.44 12.04
C VAL A 74 -2.68 3.57 12.88
N TYR A 75 -3.42 2.47 13.08
CA TYR A 75 -4.60 2.45 13.95
C TYR A 75 -4.26 2.95 15.37
N VAL A 76 -3.16 2.45 15.92
CA VAL A 76 -2.68 2.83 17.26
C VAL A 76 -2.32 4.31 17.29
N TYR A 77 -1.58 4.80 16.30
CA TYR A 77 -1.12 6.20 16.26
C TYR A 77 -2.29 7.18 16.19
N LEU A 78 -3.29 6.88 15.36
CA LEU A 78 -4.49 7.69 15.24
C LEU A 78 -5.34 7.66 16.51
N THR A 79 -5.47 6.49 17.14
CA THR A 79 -6.20 6.34 18.40
C THR A 79 -5.56 7.17 19.53
N GLU A 80 -4.24 7.11 19.66
CA GLU A 80 -3.51 7.86 20.70
C GLU A 80 -3.47 9.37 20.46
N ALA A 81 -3.42 9.78 19.18
CA ALA A 81 -3.36 11.20 18.83
C ALA A 81 -4.75 11.86 18.89
N TYR A 82 -5.79 11.22 18.35
CA TYR A 82 -7.09 11.85 18.10
C TYR A 82 -8.26 11.15 18.82
N GLY A 83 -8.01 10.03 19.48
CA GLY A 83 -9.03 9.25 20.18
C GLY A 83 -9.63 8.11 19.36
N GLY A 84 -10.39 7.25 20.04
CA GLY A 84 -10.87 5.98 19.51
C GLY A 84 -11.75 6.09 18.27
N LEU A 85 -12.47 7.19 18.06
CA LEU A 85 -13.30 7.38 16.87
C LEU A 85 -12.43 7.44 15.59
N VAL A 86 -11.38 8.26 15.61
CA VAL A 86 -10.51 8.42 14.42
C VAL A 86 -9.73 7.13 14.13
N GLY A 87 -9.22 6.46 15.18
CA GLY A 87 -8.61 5.14 15.03
C GLY A 87 -9.58 4.12 14.45
N PHE A 88 -10.80 4.06 14.97
CA PHE A 88 -11.83 3.17 14.45
C PHE A 88 -12.17 3.45 12.98
N LEU A 89 -12.33 4.71 12.60
CA LEU A 89 -12.64 5.09 11.21
C LEU A 89 -11.51 4.70 10.26
N PHE A 90 -10.24 4.79 10.68
CA PHE A 90 -9.14 4.23 9.92
C PHE A 90 -9.30 2.73 9.73
N GLY A 91 -9.44 1.95 10.79
CA GLY A 91 -9.52 0.50 10.68
C GLY A 91 -10.76 0.03 9.92
N TRP A 92 -11.89 0.73 10.05
CA TRP A 92 -13.12 0.52 9.28
C TRP A 92 -12.90 0.75 7.79
N ALA A 93 -12.35 1.90 7.42
CA ALA A 93 -12.01 2.23 6.04
C ALA A 93 -10.94 1.29 5.49
N TYR A 94 -9.96 0.94 6.31
CA TYR A 94 -8.88 0.04 5.93
C TYR A 94 -9.41 -1.35 5.58
N PHE A 95 -10.34 -1.89 6.36
CA PHE A 95 -10.98 -3.17 6.07
C PHE A 95 -11.84 -3.13 4.79
N LEU A 96 -12.75 -2.15 4.70
CA LEU A 96 -13.76 -2.12 3.65
C LEU A 96 -13.23 -1.58 2.32
N VAL A 97 -12.33 -0.60 2.37
CA VAL A 97 -11.89 0.19 1.21
C VAL A 97 -10.43 -0.12 0.89
N CYS A 98 -9.52 0.27 1.79
CA CYS A 98 -8.10 0.37 1.46
C CYS A 98 -7.48 -1.00 1.22
N ASN A 99 -7.51 -1.88 2.20
CA ASN A 99 -6.93 -3.21 2.06
C ASN A 99 -7.81 -4.15 1.22
N GLY A 100 -9.14 -4.10 1.40
CA GLY A 100 -10.07 -4.89 0.58
C GLY A 100 -9.94 -4.56 -0.90
N GLY A 101 -9.99 -3.26 -1.25
CA GLY A 101 -9.79 -2.76 -2.61
C GLY A 101 -8.37 -3.00 -3.12
N GLY A 102 -7.36 -2.82 -2.26
CA GLY A 102 -5.96 -3.09 -2.57
C GLY A 102 -5.70 -4.54 -2.94
N LEU A 103 -6.20 -5.50 -2.15
CA LEU A 103 -6.14 -6.93 -2.48
C LEU A 103 -6.86 -7.25 -3.79
N GLY A 104 -8.03 -6.63 -4.01
CA GLY A 104 -8.76 -6.76 -5.28
C GLY A 104 -7.95 -6.25 -6.47
N ALA A 105 -7.42 -5.03 -6.38
CA ALA A 105 -6.61 -4.42 -7.44
C ALA A 105 -5.36 -5.24 -7.75
N LEU A 106 -4.63 -5.68 -6.73
CA LEU A 106 -3.44 -6.53 -6.88
C LEU A 106 -3.80 -7.90 -7.49
N SER A 107 -4.95 -8.45 -7.12
CA SER A 107 -5.43 -9.73 -7.67
C SER A 107 -5.79 -9.62 -9.15
N ILE A 108 -6.37 -8.50 -9.58
CA ILE A 108 -6.59 -8.21 -11.01
C ILE A 108 -5.25 -7.95 -11.73
N ALA A 109 -4.33 -7.23 -11.09
CA ALA A 109 -3.03 -6.92 -11.68
C ALA A 109 -2.22 -8.18 -12.03
N PHE A 110 -2.14 -9.17 -11.12
CA PHE A 110 -1.40 -10.40 -11.46
C PHE A 110 -2.07 -11.18 -12.60
N THR A 111 -3.39 -11.19 -12.69
CA THR A 111 -4.08 -11.85 -13.81
C THR A 111 -3.91 -11.13 -15.13
N THR A 112 -3.69 -9.81 -15.14
CA THR A 112 -3.36 -9.04 -16.34
C THR A 112 -2.06 -9.53 -16.96
N TYR A 113 -1.04 -9.80 -16.14
CA TYR A 113 0.23 -10.34 -16.61
C TYR A 113 0.20 -11.85 -16.86
N PHE A 114 -0.61 -12.62 -16.14
CA PHE A 114 -0.92 -14.00 -16.48
C PHE A 114 -1.58 -14.12 -17.86
N GLY A 115 -2.45 -13.15 -18.20
CA GLY A 115 -3.10 -13.03 -19.51
C GLY A 115 -2.15 -12.79 -20.69
N TYR A 116 -0.87 -12.50 -20.43
CA TYR A 116 0.16 -12.49 -21.47
C TYR A 116 0.42 -13.90 -22.02
N PHE A 117 0.39 -14.91 -21.14
CA PHE A 117 0.65 -16.31 -21.50
C PHE A 117 -0.61 -17.06 -21.90
N VAL A 118 -1.73 -16.77 -21.22
CA VAL A 118 -3.03 -17.44 -21.43
C VAL A 118 -4.09 -16.37 -21.60
N PRO A 119 -4.58 -16.10 -22.82
CA PRO A 119 -5.64 -15.13 -23.03
C PRO A 119 -6.87 -15.43 -22.19
N LEU A 120 -7.25 -14.52 -21.31
CA LEU A 120 -8.39 -14.67 -20.42
C LEU A 120 -9.50 -13.69 -20.80
N GLY A 121 -10.74 -14.22 -20.90
CA GLY A 121 -11.93 -13.37 -20.95
C GLY A 121 -12.23 -12.74 -19.57
N PRO A 122 -13.12 -11.72 -19.52
CA PRO A 122 -13.39 -10.98 -18.29
C PRO A 122 -13.78 -11.84 -17.08
N THR A 123 -14.60 -12.87 -17.30
CA THR A 123 -15.03 -13.79 -16.23
C THR A 123 -13.88 -14.68 -15.75
N ALA A 124 -13.07 -15.21 -16.68
CA ALA A 124 -11.91 -16.04 -16.35
C ALA A 124 -10.86 -15.23 -15.58
N THR A 125 -10.64 -13.95 -15.95
CA THR A 125 -9.77 -13.01 -15.22
C THR A 125 -10.19 -12.92 -13.75
N LYS A 126 -11.47 -12.66 -13.48
CA LYS A 126 -12.00 -12.59 -12.11
C LYS A 126 -11.84 -13.92 -11.36
N ALA A 127 -12.12 -15.05 -12.02
CA ALA A 127 -12.01 -16.37 -11.42
C ALA A 127 -10.56 -16.70 -11.02
N VAL A 128 -9.59 -16.44 -11.90
CA VAL A 128 -8.15 -16.64 -11.62
C VAL A 128 -7.66 -15.69 -10.52
N ALA A 129 -8.13 -14.43 -10.51
CA ALA A 129 -7.81 -13.47 -9.45
C ALA A 129 -8.25 -13.97 -8.08
N ILE A 130 -9.50 -14.44 -7.98
CA ILE A 130 -10.08 -14.96 -6.74
C ILE A 130 -9.38 -16.27 -6.32
N ALA A 131 -9.11 -17.18 -7.25
CA ALA A 131 -8.39 -18.43 -6.96
C ALA A 131 -6.98 -18.17 -6.39
N GLY A 132 -6.22 -17.24 -6.99
CA GLY A 132 -4.91 -16.84 -6.50
C GLY A 132 -4.97 -16.19 -5.11
N LEU A 133 -5.94 -15.30 -4.88
CA LEU A 133 -6.17 -14.69 -3.57
C LEU A 133 -6.44 -15.75 -2.48
N PHE A 134 -7.30 -16.74 -2.74
CA PHE A 134 -7.58 -17.81 -1.77
C PHE A 134 -6.39 -18.75 -1.59
N GLY A 135 -5.61 -19.04 -2.63
CA GLY A 135 -4.36 -19.80 -2.49
C GLY A 135 -3.40 -19.16 -1.50
N LEU A 136 -3.20 -17.83 -1.62
CA LEU A 136 -2.37 -17.05 -0.69
C LEU A 136 -2.99 -16.93 0.71
N THR A 137 -4.31 -16.87 0.78
CA THR A 137 -5.05 -16.91 2.06
C THR A 137 -4.71 -18.17 2.84
N LEU A 138 -4.74 -19.34 2.19
CA LEU A 138 -4.40 -20.62 2.80
C LEU A 138 -2.95 -20.67 3.30
N ILE A 139 -1.99 -20.15 2.52
CA ILE A 139 -0.57 -20.07 2.91
C ILE A 139 -0.42 -19.20 4.17
N ASN A 140 -1.07 -18.04 4.21
CA ASN A 140 -0.96 -17.12 5.34
C ASN A 140 -1.69 -17.61 6.60
N VAL A 141 -2.78 -18.36 6.44
CA VAL A 141 -3.45 -19.04 7.55
C VAL A 141 -2.53 -20.11 8.15
N ALA A 142 -1.78 -20.85 7.32
CA ALA A 142 -0.92 -21.94 7.75
C ALA A 142 0.29 -21.51 8.61
N GLY A 143 0.62 -20.22 8.67
CA GLY A 143 1.63 -19.72 9.62
C GLY A 143 2.35 -18.44 9.21
N VAL A 144 2.69 -17.62 10.20
CA VAL A 144 3.42 -16.35 10.01
C VAL A 144 4.80 -16.58 9.37
N LYS A 145 5.51 -17.63 9.76
CA LYS A 145 6.83 -17.96 9.23
C LYS A 145 6.75 -18.36 7.74
N ALA A 146 5.75 -19.15 7.37
CA ALA A 146 5.52 -19.52 5.97
C ALA A 146 5.23 -18.28 5.10
N GLY A 147 4.36 -17.39 5.59
CA GLY A 147 4.05 -16.13 4.93
C GLY A 147 5.26 -15.18 4.80
N ALA A 148 6.11 -15.09 5.84
CA ALA A 148 7.31 -14.27 5.81
C ALA A 148 8.34 -14.80 4.80
N VAL A 149 8.67 -16.09 4.83
CA VAL A 149 9.60 -16.72 3.86
C VAL A 149 9.08 -16.56 2.43
N PHE A 150 7.77 -16.77 2.22
CA PHE A 150 7.14 -16.53 0.93
C PHE A 150 7.34 -15.06 0.49
N SER A 151 7.05 -14.11 1.38
CA SER A 151 7.25 -12.68 1.13
C SER A 151 8.69 -12.35 0.75
N ASP A 152 9.67 -12.88 1.47
CA ASP A 152 11.10 -12.61 1.25
C ASP A 152 11.54 -13.10 -0.13
N VAL A 153 11.23 -14.35 -0.48
CA VAL A 153 11.56 -14.93 -1.79
C VAL A 153 10.95 -14.11 -2.92
N PHE A 154 9.66 -13.80 -2.83
CA PHE A 154 8.98 -13.03 -3.87
C PHE A 154 9.48 -11.58 -3.94
N THR A 155 9.90 -10.99 -2.81
CA THR A 155 10.48 -9.65 -2.79
C THR A 155 11.86 -9.63 -3.45
N VAL A 156 12.70 -10.62 -3.21
CA VAL A 156 13.99 -10.75 -3.90
C VAL A 156 13.80 -10.93 -5.40
N LEU A 157 12.89 -11.81 -5.81
CA LEU A 157 12.60 -12.05 -7.24
C LEU A 157 12.08 -10.79 -7.95
N LYS A 158 11.20 -10.01 -7.31
CA LYS A 158 10.70 -8.75 -7.91
C LYS A 158 11.78 -7.68 -8.02
N ILE A 159 12.68 -7.55 -7.03
CA ILE A 159 13.82 -6.63 -7.09
C ILE A 159 14.73 -7.04 -8.24
N ALA A 160 15.02 -8.34 -8.39
CA ALA A 160 15.83 -8.85 -9.49
C ALA A 160 15.17 -8.57 -10.86
N GLY A 161 13.86 -8.77 -11.00
CA GLY A 161 13.12 -8.46 -12.23
C GLY A 161 13.14 -6.97 -12.58
N LEU A 162 12.96 -6.09 -11.59
CA LEU A 162 13.06 -4.64 -11.80
C LEU A 162 14.49 -4.19 -12.12
N PHE A 163 15.48 -4.77 -11.46
CA PHE A 163 16.89 -4.53 -11.79
C PHE A 163 17.20 -4.94 -13.24
N GLY A 164 16.71 -6.11 -13.67
CA GLY A 164 16.82 -6.55 -15.07
C GLY A 164 16.18 -5.56 -16.05
N LEU A 165 14.97 -5.08 -15.77
CA LEU A 165 14.29 -4.05 -16.57
C LEU A 165 15.13 -2.77 -16.66
N VAL A 166 15.65 -2.28 -15.52
CA VAL A 166 16.49 -1.08 -15.46
C VAL A 166 17.76 -1.27 -16.29
N MET A 167 18.43 -2.41 -16.16
CA MET A 167 19.64 -2.72 -16.93
C MET A 167 19.34 -2.78 -18.42
N VAL A 168 18.26 -3.42 -18.84
CA VAL A 168 17.83 -3.46 -20.26
C VAL A 168 17.61 -2.03 -20.77
N GLY A 169 16.88 -1.20 -20.04
CA GLY A 169 16.61 0.18 -20.44
C GLY A 169 17.86 1.05 -20.53
N LEU A 170 18.77 0.92 -19.57
CA LEU A 170 20.00 1.74 -19.54
C LEU A 170 21.06 1.27 -20.54
N VAL A 171 21.13 -0.04 -20.86
CA VAL A 171 22.17 -0.63 -21.73
C VAL A 171 21.71 -0.69 -23.19
N LEU A 172 20.45 -1.06 -23.44
CA LEU A 172 19.91 -1.27 -24.79
C LEU A 172 18.97 -0.15 -25.25
N GLY A 173 18.46 0.65 -24.32
CA GLY A 173 17.63 1.82 -24.64
C GLY A 173 18.47 2.99 -25.15
N SER A 174 17.80 3.96 -25.77
CA SER A 174 18.41 5.20 -26.23
C SER A 174 17.89 6.40 -25.44
N PRO A 175 18.77 7.26 -24.89
CA PRO A 175 18.34 8.50 -24.26
C PRO A 175 17.65 9.47 -25.25
N HIS A 176 17.77 9.25 -26.56
CA HIS A 176 17.10 10.01 -27.60
C HIS A 176 15.71 9.50 -27.94
N THR A 177 15.25 8.35 -27.40
CA THR A 177 13.89 7.82 -27.60
C THR A 177 12.84 8.79 -27.09
N THR A 178 13.15 9.48 -25.99
CA THR A 178 12.26 10.48 -25.38
C THR A 178 12.92 11.86 -25.38
N ASP A 179 12.22 12.85 -25.93
CA ASP A 179 12.66 14.25 -25.87
C ASP A 179 12.24 14.88 -24.53
N PHE A 180 13.19 15.01 -23.61
CA PHE A 180 12.97 15.64 -22.30
C PHE A 180 12.72 17.15 -22.35
N SER A 181 13.01 17.81 -23.48
CA SER A 181 12.71 19.21 -23.69
C SER A 181 11.27 19.47 -24.17
N ALA A 182 10.56 18.40 -24.56
CA ALA A 182 9.21 18.50 -25.06
C ALA A 182 8.25 19.11 -24.01
N SER A 183 7.52 20.14 -24.42
CA SER A 183 6.51 20.78 -23.59
C SER A 183 5.29 19.88 -23.40
N ALA A 184 4.60 20.01 -22.28
CA ALA A 184 3.35 19.30 -22.02
C ALA A 184 2.20 19.71 -22.97
N GLY A 185 2.32 20.83 -23.67
CA GLY A 185 1.23 21.37 -24.45
C GLY A 185 0.04 21.84 -23.58
N ALA A 186 -1.15 21.89 -24.16
CA ALA A 186 -2.37 22.22 -23.42
C ALA A 186 -2.84 21.01 -22.61
N LEU A 187 -3.03 21.20 -21.29
CA LEU A 187 -3.56 20.17 -20.38
C LEU A 187 -5.05 20.46 -20.13
N PRO A 188 -5.99 19.55 -20.47
CA PRO A 188 -7.44 19.80 -20.36
C PRO A 188 -7.88 20.21 -18.95
N ASP A 189 -7.32 19.58 -17.91
CA ASP A 189 -7.63 19.85 -16.50
C ASP A 189 -6.70 20.90 -15.87
N GLY A 190 -5.90 21.59 -16.69
CA GLY A 190 -4.81 22.43 -16.23
C GLY A 190 -3.69 21.62 -15.54
N ILE A 191 -2.59 22.29 -15.20
CA ILE A 191 -1.41 21.63 -14.61
C ILE A 191 -1.73 20.95 -13.28
N TRP A 192 -2.51 21.57 -12.41
CA TRP A 192 -2.81 21.03 -11.08
C TRP A 192 -3.73 19.82 -11.13
N GLY A 193 -4.73 19.84 -12.05
CA GLY A 193 -5.61 18.69 -12.28
C GLY A 193 -4.85 17.50 -12.87
N ALA A 194 -4.01 17.72 -13.87
CA ALA A 194 -3.19 16.69 -14.49
C ALA A 194 -2.19 16.07 -13.50
N LEU A 195 -1.53 16.91 -12.66
CA LEU A 195 -0.65 16.43 -11.59
C LEU A 195 -1.41 15.58 -10.57
N ALA A 196 -2.61 16.01 -10.14
CA ALA A 196 -3.42 15.25 -9.20
C ALA A 196 -3.83 13.88 -9.76
N LEU A 197 -4.25 13.82 -11.04
CA LEU A 197 -4.59 12.58 -11.72
C LEU A 197 -3.39 11.63 -11.84
N ALA A 198 -2.21 12.16 -12.21
CA ALA A 198 -0.97 11.39 -12.27
C ALA A 198 -0.58 10.85 -10.88
N MET A 199 -0.75 11.68 -9.84
CA MET A 199 -0.42 11.29 -8.46
C MET A 199 -1.26 10.13 -7.95
N VAL A 200 -2.46 9.85 -8.47
CA VAL A 200 -3.22 8.63 -8.10
C VAL A 200 -2.37 7.38 -8.35
N GLY A 201 -1.80 7.25 -9.56
CA GLY A 201 -0.96 6.11 -9.90
C GLY A 201 0.38 6.09 -9.16
N VAL A 202 1.00 7.27 -9.01
CA VAL A 202 2.28 7.42 -8.30
C VAL A 202 2.12 7.07 -6.82
N LEU A 203 1.11 7.62 -6.15
CA LEU A 203 0.87 7.41 -4.72
C LEU A 203 0.38 5.99 -4.41
N TRP A 204 -0.35 5.36 -5.35
CA TRP A 204 -0.60 3.92 -5.29
C TRP A 204 0.72 3.13 -5.31
N SER A 205 1.63 3.47 -6.21
CA SER A 205 2.90 2.76 -6.40
C SER A 205 3.82 2.87 -5.19
N TYR A 206 3.85 4.04 -4.55
CA TYR A 206 4.66 4.30 -3.35
C TYR A 206 3.96 3.94 -2.04
N GLY A 207 2.69 3.54 -2.03
CA GLY A 207 2.01 3.00 -0.86
C GLY A 207 2.53 1.61 -0.50
N GLY A 208 2.52 1.27 0.81
CA GLY A 208 2.91 -0.07 1.27
C GLY A 208 3.95 -0.09 2.40
N TRP A 209 4.86 0.86 2.48
CA TRP A 209 5.90 0.94 3.52
C TRP A 209 5.34 0.90 4.95
N GLN A 210 4.13 1.39 5.17
CA GLN A 210 3.43 1.39 6.46
C GLN A 210 3.04 -0.02 6.94
N HIS A 211 2.98 -1.02 6.06
CA HIS A 211 2.64 -2.41 6.42
C HIS A 211 3.61 -3.01 7.45
N SER A 212 4.87 -2.58 7.44
CA SER A 212 5.84 -2.97 8.45
C SER A 212 5.41 -2.57 9.87
N THR A 213 4.71 -1.43 10.02
CA THR A 213 4.23 -0.95 11.33
C THR A 213 3.09 -1.80 11.89
N PHE A 214 2.31 -2.47 11.04
CA PHE A 214 1.19 -3.32 11.49
C PHE A 214 1.66 -4.54 12.26
N ALA A 215 2.81 -5.10 11.87
CA ALA A 215 3.43 -6.25 12.51
C ALA A 215 4.39 -5.90 13.66
N ALA A 216 4.36 -4.67 14.16
CA ALA A 216 5.31 -4.16 15.16
C ALA A 216 5.45 -5.06 16.41
N ALA A 217 4.36 -5.70 16.86
CA ALA A 217 4.38 -6.61 18.00
C ALA A 217 5.15 -7.93 17.75
N GLU A 218 5.40 -8.29 16.47
CA GLU A 218 6.09 -9.51 16.07
C GLU A 218 7.59 -9.28 15.80
N ILE A 219 8.08 -8.04 15.92
CA ILE A 219 9.47 -7.63 15.66
C ILE A 219 10.31 -7.80 16.92
N ARG A 220 11.55 -8.31 16.80
CA ARG A 220 12.46 -8.59 17.94
C ARG A 220 12.83 -7.34 18.72
N ASP A 221 13.27 -6.28 18.03
CA ASP A 221 13.58 -4.95 18.58
C ASP A 221 12.90 -3.86 17.73
N PRO A 222 11.59 -3.65 17.94
CA PRO A 222 10.82 -2.79 17.07
C PRO A 222 11.25 -1.32 17.14
N ARG A 223 11.75 -0.86 18.28
CA ARG A 223 12.17 0.54 18.47
C ARG A 223 13.33 0.95 17.58
N ARG A 224 14.21 0.01 17.22
CA ARG A 224 15.36 0.21 16.34
C ARG A 224 15.09 -0.29 14.93
N ILE A 225 14.48 -1.47 14.80
CA ILE A 225 14.30 -2.15 13.52
C ILE A 225 13.31 -1.42 12.64
N LEU A 226 12.15 -0.95 13.15
CA LEU A 226 11.13 -0.28 12.36
C LEU A 226 11.65 0.99 11.67
N PRO A 227 12.27 1.97 12.40
CA PRO A 227 12.80 3.16 11.76
C PRO A 227 13.80 2.86 10.65
N LEU A 228 14.72 1.92 10.91
CA LEU A 228 15.76 1.55 9.97
C LEU A 228 15.18 0.85 8.73
N ALA A 229 14.32 -0.15 8.93
CA ALA A 229 13.70 -0.90 7.84
C ALA A 229 12.82 -0.02 6.93
N MET A 230 12.01 0.87 7.52
CA MET A 230 11.16 1.79 6.77
C MET A 230 11.97 2.81 5.96
N THR A 231 13.05 3.35 6.55
CA THR A 231 13.92 4.30 5.87
C THR A 231 14.68 3.64 4.72
N ILE A 232 15.30 2.48 4.95
CA ILE A 232 16.00 1.71 3.92
C ILE A 232 15.01 1.31 2.81
N GLY A 233 13.82 0.82 3.19
CA GLY A 233 12.79 0.40 2.24
C GLY A 233 12.32 1.55 1.35
N ALA A 234 11.96 2.69 1.94
CA ALA A 234 11.50 3.86 1.19
C ALA A 234 12.58 4.42 0.26
N PHE A 235 13.83 4.49 0.72
CA PHE A 235 14.96 4.95 -0.10
C PHE A 235 15.22 4.00 -1.28
N ALA A 236 15.31 2.69 -1.02
CA ALA A 236 15.55 1.68 -2.06
C ALA A 236 14.44 1.69 -3.12
N VAL A 237 13.17 1.73 -2.69
CA VAL A 237 12.03 1.80 -3.62
C VAL A 237 12.06 3.08 -4.44
N THR A 238 12.38 4.22 -3.84
CA THR A 238 12.49 5.49 -4.57
C THR A 238 13.55 5.42 -5.67
N ALA A 239 14.73 4.93 -5.33
CA ALA A 239 15.83 4.76 -6.30
C ALA A 239 15.42 3.82 -7.44
N ILE A 240 14.82 2.67 -7.10
CA ILE A 240 14.35 1.68 -8.10
C ILE A 240 13.28 2.28 -9.02
N TYR A 241 12.30 3.00 -8.47
CA TYR A 241 11.19 3.53 -9.26
C TYR A 241 11.58 4.67 -10.20
N VAL A 242 12.44 5.57 -9.74
CA VAL A 242 12.98 6.64 -10.59
C VAL A 242 13.82 6.02 -11.73
N SER A 243 14.68 5.05 -11.41
CA SER A 243 15.49 4.35 -12.41
C SER A 243 14.63 3.55 -13.40
N ALA A 244 13.58 2.88 -12.95
CA ALA A 244 12.67 2.13 -13.81
C ALA A 244 11.90 3.04 -14.77
N ASN A 245 11.41 4.20 -14.29
CA ASN A 245 10.74 5.16 -15.16
C ASN A 245 11.69 5.76 -16.20
N LEU A 246 12.93 6.04 -15.81
CA LEU A 246 13.97 6.46 -16.77
C LEU A 246 14.24 5.38 -17.83
N ALA A 247 14.31 4.11 -17.40
CA ALA A 247 14.46 2.98 -18.31
C ALA A 247 13.29 2.86 -19.29
N TYR A 248 12.04 3.02 -18.81
CA TYR A 248 10.88 3.06 -19.71
C TYR A 248 10.98 4.17 -20.76
N MET A 249 11.42 5.36 -20.37
CA MET A 249 11.57 6.52 -21.26
C MET A 249 12.73 6.34 -22.27
N PHE A 250 13.73 5.50 -21.97
CA PHE A 250 14.77 5.16 -22.91
C PHE A 250 14.34 4.08 -23.91
N LEU A 251 13.30 3.30 -23.58
CA LEU A 251 12.79 2.22 -24.42
C LEU A 251 11.54 2.62 -25.22
N LEU A 252 10.69 3.47 -24.67
CA LEU A 252 9.39 3.88 -25.24
C LEU A 252 9.24 5.39 -25.21
N THR A 253 8.59 5.93 -26.25
CA THR A 253 8.11 7.31 -26.21
C THR A 253 6.92 7.48 -25.25
N PRO A 254 6.64 8.70 -24.75
CA PRO A 254 5.46 8.95 -23.90
C PRO A 254 4.15 8.48 -24.54
N ALA A 255 3.98 8.65 -25.85
CA ALA A 255 2.80 8.19 -26.58
C ALA A 255 2.65 6.66 -26.58
N GLN A 256 3.76 5.94 -26.78
CA GLN A 256 3.78 4.47 -26.68
C GLN A 256 3.48 4.01 -25.23
N MET A 257 4.06 4.67 -24.24
CA MET A 257 3.77 4.37 -22.84
C MET A 257 2.28 4.58 -22.54
N ALA A 258 1.68 5.69 -22.98
CA ALA A 258 0.26 6.01 -22.76
C ALA A 258 -0.69 4.99 -23.40
N ALA A 259 -0.33 4.45 -24.56
CA ALA A 259 -1.13 3.47 -25.30
C ALA A 259 -0.98 2.04 -24.75
N SER A 260 0.09 1.76 -23.98
CA SER A 260 0.39 0.42 -23.52
C SER A 260 -0.50 -0.04 -22.36
N PRO A 261 -1.11 -1.22 -22.43
CA PRO A 261 -1.77 -1.87 -21.30
C PRO A 261 -0.78 -2.59 -20.36
N ARG A 262 0.45 -2.83 -20.80
CA ARG A 262 1.50 -3.60 -20.09
C ARG A 262 2.88 -3.00 -20.34
N VAL A 263 3.04 -1.73 -19.94
CA VAL A 263 4.20 -0.89 -20.29
C VAL A 263 5.55 -1.54 -20.01
N ALA A 264 5.68 -2.33 -18.95
CA ALA A 264 6.93 -3.02 -18.64
C ALA A 264 7.29 -4.10 -19.65
N SER A 265 6.31 -4.90 -20.10
CA SER A 265 6.52 -5.94 -21.10
C SER A 265 6.79 -5.34 -22.47
N ASP A 266 5.97 -4.36 -22.87
CA ASP A 266 6.10 -3.68 -24.17
C ASP A 266 7.44 -2.93 -24.27
N ALA A 267 7.92 -2.35 -23.15
CA ALA A 267 9.22 -1.70 -23.11
C ALA A 267 10.40 -2.66 -23.38
N VAL A 268 10.37 -3.85 -22.77
CA VAL A 268 11.43 -4.83 -22.98
C VAL A 268 11.30 -5.51 -24.33
N ASP A 269 10.08 -5.75 -24.82
CA ASP A 269 9.83 -6.29 -26.17
C ASP A 269 10.33 -5.34 -27.28
N ALA A 270 10.36 -4.04 -27.04
CA ALA A 270 10.90 -3.08 -28.01
C ALA A 270 12.36 -3.35 -28.40
N VAL A 271 13.15 -4.02 -27.54
CA VAL A 271 14.59 -4.29 -27.77
C VAL A 271 14.97 -5.78 -27.68
N LEU A 272 14.16 -6.62 -27.02
CA LEU A 272 14.45 -8.05 -26.79
C LEU A 272 13.29 -8.98 -27.20
N ALA A 273 12.46 -8.56 -28.15
CA ALA A 273 11.34 -9.39 -28.62
C ALA A 273 11.83 -10.74 -29.20
N PRO A 274 11.04 -11.85 -29.05
CA PRO A 274 9.81 -11.98 -28.23
C PRO A 274 10.08 -12.52 -26.81
N VAL A 275 11.34 -12.74 -26.44
CA VAL A 275 11.72 -13.42 -25.19
C VAL A 275 11.64 -12.47 -23.99
N GLY A 276 11.97 -11.19 -24.19
CA GLY A 276 12.08 -10.20 -23.14
C GLY A 276 10.74 -9.94 -22.43
N GLY A 277 9.68 -9.69 -23.20
CA GLY A 277 8.36 -9.45 -22.66
C GLY A 277 7.78 -10.64 -21.89
N SER A 278 8.08 -11.87 -22.33
CA SER A 278 7.69 -13.09 -21.60
C SER A 278 8.35 -13.18 -20.24
N LEU A 279 9.66 -12.94 -20.16
CA LEU A 279 10.42 -12.98 -18.90
C LEU A 279 9.93 -11.89 -17.93
N ILE A 280 9.74 -10.68 -18.42
CA ILE A 280 9.22 -9.57 -17.60
C ILE A 280 7.78 -9.82 -17.17
N SER A 281 6.91 -10.31 -18.05
CA SER A 281 5.53 -10.65 -17.69
C SER A 281 5.49 -11.71 -16.59
N LEU A 282 6.34 -12.73 -16.65
CA LEU A 282 6.46 -13.74 -15.60
C LEU A 282 6.97 -13.13 -14.28
N ALA A 283 8.00 -12.27 -14.35
CA ALA A 283 8.55 -11.60 -13.17
C ALA A 283 7.50 -10.70 -12.50
N ILE A 284 6.66 -9.99 -13.26
CA ILE A 284 5.62 -9.13 -12.75
C ILE A 284 4.44 -9.94 -12.19
N PHE A 285 4.05 -11.02 -12.85
CA PHE A 285 3.07 -11.97 -12.34
C PHE A 285 3.49 -12.47 -10.95
N ILE A 286 4.73 -12.95 -10.82
CA ILE A 286 5.31 -13.38 -9.55
C ILE A 286 5.34 -12.24 -8.54
N SER A 287 5.76 -11.05 -8.94
CA SER A 287 5.85 -9.87 -8.09
C SER A 287 4.50 -9.47 -7.49
N THR A 288 3.48 -9.29 -8.34
CA THR A 288 2.15 -8.85 -7.91
C THR A 288 1.47 -9.90 -7.05
N PHE A 289 1.64 -11.18 -7.38
CA PHE A 289 1.17 -12.30 -6.55
C PHE A 289 1.81 -12.27 -5.16
N GLY A 290 3.13 -12.00 -5.08
CA GLY A 290 3.84 -11.83 -3.80
C GLY A 290 3.28 -10.71 -2.92
N VAL A 291 2.90 -9.56 -3.51
CA VAL A 291 2.32 -8.44 -2.75
C VAL A 291 0.95 -8.80 -2.15
N VAL A 292 0.11 -9.51 -2.89
CA VAL A 292 -1.16 -10.04 -2.32
C VAL A 292 -0.88 -10.85 -1.06
N GLY A 293 0.20 -11.67 -1.06
CA GLY A 293 0.65 -12.42 0.12
C GLY A 293 1.01 -11.52 1.30
N VAL A 294 1.77 -10.45 1.07
CA VAL A 294 2.18 -9.49 2.13
C VAL A 294 0.96 -8.77 2.71
N TYR A 295 0.05 -8.27 1.88
CA TYR A 295 -1.17 -7.58 2.33
C TYR A 295 -2.08 -8.53 3.12
N THR A 296 -2.22 -9.76 2.64
CA THR A 296 -2.97 -10.81 3.34
C THR A 296 -2.34 -11.16 4.69
N LEU A 297 -1.02 -11.09 4.81
CA LEU A 297 -0.29 -11.33 6.06
C LEU A 297 -0.46 -10.18 7.05
N THR A 298 -0.21 -8.94 6.64
CA THR A 298 0.02 -7.80 7.56
C THR A 298 -1.26 -7.08 7.98
N ALA A 299 -2.20 -6.85 7.08
CA ALA A 299 -3.42 -6.09 7.33
C ALA A 299 -4.33 -6.66 8.44
N PRO A 300 -4.47 -7.98 8.63
CA PRO A 300 -5.25 -8.54 9.72
C PRO A 300 -4.85 -8.06 11.13
N ARG A 301 -3.62 -7.55 11.31
CA ARG A 301 -3.14 -7.00 12.58
C ARG A 301 -3.85 -5.69 12.94
N VAL A 302 -4.35 -4.94 11.97
CA VAL A 302 -5.18 -3.76 12.19
C VAL A 302 -6.53 -4.18 12.79
N TYR A 303 -7.19 -5.14 12.17
CA TYR A 303 -8.49 -5.64 12.64
C TYR A 303 -8.39 -6.38 13.96
N TYR A 304 -7.28 -7.10 14.18
CA TYR A 304 -6.93 -7.71 15.45
C TYR A 304 -6.85 -6.65 16.56
N ALA A 305 -6.13 -5.55 16.34
CA ALA A 305 -6.00 -4.47 17.31
C ALA A 305 -7.37 -3.83 17.63
N MET A 306 -8.21 -3.55 16.63
CA MET A 306 -9.57 -3.06 16.83
C MET A 306 -10.42 -4.02 17.68
N ALA A 307 -10.31 -5.32 17.43
CA ALA A 307 -11.07 -6.33 18.15
C ALA A 307 -10.58 -6.50 19.62
N VAL A 308 -9.27 -6.35 19.86
CA VAL A 308 -8.69 -6.30 21.22
C VAL A 308 -9.22 -5.10 21.99
N ASP A 309 -9.38 -3.94 21.33
CA ASP A 309 -9.94 -2.73 21.92
C ASP A 309 -11.50 -2.78 22.08
N GLY A 310 -12.12 -3.91 21.69
CA GLY A 310 -13.59 -4.09 21.77
C GLY A 310 -14.37 -3.34 20.70
N LEU A 311 -13.70 -2.80 19.68
CA LEU A 311 -14.29 -1.99 18.60
C LEU A 311 -14.53 -2.80 17.32
N PHE A 312 -14.42 -4.13 17.40
CA PHE A 312 -14.72 -5.04 16.29
C PHE A 312 -15.16 -6.42 16.78
N PHE A 313 -15.51 -7.35 15.88
CA PHE A 313 -15.94 -8.69 16.27
C PHE A 313 -14.86 -9.44 17.05
N ARG A 314 -15.14 -9.95 18.23
CA ARG A 314 -14.18 -10.69 19.08
C ARG A 314 -13.46 -11.82 18.37
N LYS A 315 -14.17 -12.51 17.47
CA LYS A 315 -13.62 -13.64 16.69
C LYS A 315 -12.43 -13.22 15.80
N VAL A 316 -12.34 -11.96 15.41
CA VAL A 316 -11.22 -11.41 14.64
C VAL A 316 -9.92 -11.32 15.47
N ALA A 317 -10.04 -11.22 16.82
CA ALA A 317 -8.91 -11.24 17.74
C ALA A 317 -8.46 -12.66 18.13
N GLU A 318 -9.14 -13.71 17.66
CA GLU A 318 -8.75 -15.09 17.96
C GLU A 318 -7.50 -15.49 17.17
N ILE A 319 -6.48 -15.94 17.90
CA ILE A 319 -5.26 -16.50 17.32
C ILE A 319 -5.44 -18.02 17.21
N HIS A 320 -5.22 -18.57 16.02
CA HIS A 320 -5.35 -19.99 15.79
C HIS A 320 -4.31 -20.76 16.62
N PRO A 321 -4.70 -21.75 17.47
CA PRO A 321 -3.82 -22.37 18.45
C PRO A 321 -2.60 -23.08 17.82
N ARG A 322 -2.77 -23.72 16.65
CA ARG A 322 -1.71 -24.41 15.94
C ARG A 322 -0.84 -23.51 15.09
N TYR A 323 -1.46 -22.57 14.34
CA TYR A 323 -0.78 -21.77 13.33
C TYR A 323 -0.29 -20.42 13.86
N GLN A 324 -0.73 -20.01 15.05
CA GLN A 324 -0.37 -18.74 15.71
C GLN A 324 -0.66 -17.50 14.82
N THR A 325 -1.71 -17.59 14.00
CA THR A 325 -2.17 -16.54 13.09
C THR A 325 -3.60 -16.11 13.41
N PRO A 326 -4.02 -14.87 13.09
CA PRO A 326 -5.40 -14.45 13.17
C PRO A 326 -6.19 -14.99 11.96
N ALA A 327 -6.33 -16.33 11.88
CA ALA A 327 -6.84 -17.04 10.72
C ALA A 327 -8.23 -16.55 10.26
N PHE A 328 -9.14 -16.30 11.21
CA PHE A 328 -10.47 -15.79 10.89
C PHE A 328 -10.41 -14.41 10.22
N SER A 329 -9.57 -13.51 10.74
CA SER A 329 -9.35 -12.18 10.17
C SER A 329 -8.79 -12.26 8.74
N ILE A 330 -7.81 -13.15 8.51
CA ILE A 330 -7.21 -13.41 7.18
C ILE A 330 -8.28 -13.85 6.18
N VAL A 331 -9.14 -14.80 6.56
CA VAL A 331 -10.20 -15.33 5.66
C VAL A 331 -11.25 -14.27 5.34
N VAL A 332 -11.74 -13.54 6.35
CA VAL A 332 -12.81 -12.54 6.17
C VAL A 332 -12.38 -11.39 5.25
N GLN A 333 -11.14 -10.88 5.37
CA GLN A 333 -10.65 -9.86 4.45
C GLN A 333 -10.55 -10.36 3.01
N SER A 334 -10.14 -11.62 2.81
CA SER A 334 -10.01 -12.21 1.47
C SER A 334 -11.38 -12.47 0.82
N LEU A 335 -12.37 -12.88 1.62
CA LEU A 335 -13.76 -12.97 1.15
C LEU A 335 -14.29 -11.60 0.71
N TRP A 336 -14.03 -10.54 1.49
CA TRP A 336 -14.43 -9.20 1.11
C TRP A 336 -13.72 -8.70 -0.15
N ALA A 337 -12.42 -8.92 -0.28
CA ALA A 337 -11.67 -8.59 -1.48
C ALA A 337 -12.21 -9.34 -2.73
N ALA A 338 -12.59 -10.61 -2.59
CA ALA A 338 -13.22 -11.38 -3.67
C ALA A 338 -14.56 -10.76 -4.10
N VAL A 339 -15.38 -10.30 -3.15
CA VAL A 339 -16.62 -9.55 -3.45
C VAL A 339 -16.30 -8.29 -4.27
N LEU A 340 -15.30 -7.50 -3.86
CA LEU A 340 -14.92 -6.29 -4.59
C LEU A 340 -14.42 -6.59 -6.02
N VAL A 341 -13.67 -7.68 -6.23
CA VAL A 341 -13.24 -8.15 -7.55
C VAL A 341 -14.45 -8.48 -8.44
N LEU A 342 -15.47 -9.12 -7.89
CA LEU A 342 -16.68 -9.46 -8.64
C LEU A 342 -17.45 -8.22 -9.10
N PHE A 343 -17.61 -7.23 -8.21
CA PHE A 343 -18.44 -6.06 -8.48
C PHE A 343 -17.73 -4.96 -9.29
N TRP A 344 -16.46 -4.62 -8.96
CA TRP A 344 -15.77 -3.50 -9.60
C TRP A 344 -14.78 -3.86 -10.71
N GLY A 345 -14.21 -5.03 -10.70
CA GLY A 345 -13.55 -5.71 -11.81
C GLY A 345 -12.41 -5.02 -12.57
N THR A 346 -12.07 -3.75 -12.33
CA THR A 346 -10.97 -3.05 -13.01
C THR A 346 -9.95 -2.48 -12.03
N PHE A 347 -8.67 -2.56 -12.42
CA PHE A 347 -7.56 -2.05 -11.63
C PHE A 347 -7.67 -0.54 -11.36
N GLU A 348 -7.95 0.27 -12.38
CA GLU A 348 -8.00 1.74 -12.28
C GLU A 348 -9.10 2.25 -11.34
N ASN A 349 -10.28 1.62 -11.37
CA ASN A 349 -11.37 1.99 -10.48
C ASN A 349 -11.04 1.68 -9.03
N LEU A 350 -10.47 0.49 -8.79
CA LEU A 350 -10.10 0.06 -7.43
C LEU A 350 -9.02 0.96 -6.83
N ILE A 351 -7.94 1.27 -7.57
CA ILE A 351 -6.86 2.10 -7.01
C ILE A 351 -7.28 3.53 -6.74
N SER A 352 -8.10 4.14 -7.59
CA SER A 352 -8.56 5.52 -7.39
C SER A 352 -9.32 5.70 -6.08
N TYR A 353 -10.15 4.72 -5.75
CA TYR A 353 -10.94 4.68 -4.54
C TYR A 353 -10.10 4.42 -3.28
N VAL A 354 -9.16 3.47 -3.37
CA VAL A 354 -8.24 3.10 -2.29
C VAL A 354 -7.33 4.27 -1.94
N VAL A 355 -6.65 4.86 -2.95
CA VAL A 355 -5.64 5.89 -2.73
C VAL A 355 -6.24 7.14 -2.09
N PHE A 356 -7.42 7.60 -2.53
CA PHE A 356 -8.10 8.73 -1.91
C PHE A 356 -8.30 8.52 -0.41
N THR A 357 -8.83 7.35 -0.04
CA THR A 357 -9.16 7.03 1.36
C THR A 357 -7.92 6.83 2.22
N ASP A 358 -6.90 6.12 1.72
CA ASP A 358 -5.64 5.89 2.43
C ASP A 358 -4.91 7.20 2.74
N TRP A 359 -4.86 8.14 1.77
CA TRP A 359 -4.09 9.37 1.93
C TRP A 359 -4.72 10.37 2.89
N ILE A 360 -6.03 10.29 3.17
CA ILE A 360 -6.66 11.00 4.30
C ILE A 360 -6.02 10.55 5.61
N PHE A 361 -5.94 9.25 5.83
CA PHE A 361 -5.40 8.71 7.08
C PHE A 361 -3.88 8.80 7.17
N PHE A 362 -3.19 8.74 6.04
CA PHE A 362 -1.74 8.97 6.03
C PHE A 362 -1.40 10.42 6.39
N ALA A 363 -2.15 11.39 5.90
CA ALA A 363 -2.00 12.79 6.31
C ALA A 363 -2.26 12.96 7.82
N LEU A 364 -3.35 12.39 8.34
CA LEU A 364 -3.68 12.41 9.76
C LEU A 364 -2.61 11.70 10.61
N GLY A 365 -2.12 10.54 10.15
CA GLY A 365 -1.04 9.80 10.83
C GLY A 365 0.26 10.60 10.90
N ALA A 366 0.65 11.26 9.81
CA ALA A 366 1.82 12.15 9.85
C ALA A 366 1.60 13.37 10.77
N ALA A 367 0.40 13.98 10.72
CA ALA A 367 0.03 15.07 11.62
C ALA A 367 0.00 14.64 13.10
N ALA A 368 -0.19 13.35 13.39
CA ALA A 368 -0.16 12.82 14.76
C ALA A 368 1.19 13.07 15.46
N VAL A 369 2.31 13.20 14.72
CA VAL A 369 3.61 13.56 15.30
C VAL A 369 3.53 14.91 16.00
N PHE A 370 2.92 15.93 15.36
CA PHE A 370 2.74 17.24 15.94
C PHE A 370 1.86 17.18 17.18
N VAL A 371 0.72 16.48 17.06
CA VAL A 371 -0.24 16.33 18.17
C VAL A 371 0.39 15.64 19.38
N LEU A 372 1.12 14.53 19.16
CA LEU A 372 1.73 13.77 20.24
C LEU A 372 2.96 14.45 20.84
N ARG A 373 3.66 15.30 20.08
CA ARG A 373 4.73 16.14 20.66
C ARG A 373 4.18 17.18 21.64
N VAL A 374 2.95 17.69 21.40
CA VAL A 374 2.27 18.62 22.32
C VAL A 374 1.59 17.86 23.47
N LYS A 375 0.84 16.78 23.18
CA LYS A 375 0.09 16.04 24.19
C LYS A 375 0.95 15.20 25.15
N ARG A 376 2.10 14.73 24.66
CA ARG A 376 3.03 13.86 25.41
C ARG A 376 4.47 14.34 25.23
N PRO A 377 4.83 15.54 25.73
CA PRO A 377 6.16 16.13 25.57
C PRO A 377 7.26 15.24 26.17
N ASP A 378 6.98 14.60 27.30
CA ASP A 378 7.94 13.78 28.06
C ASP A 378 8.00 12.31 27.60
N ALA A 379 7.21 11.92 26.56
CA ALA A 379 7.26 10.55 26.07
C ALA A 379 8.62 10.23 25.47
N GLU A 380 9.13 9.03 25.79
CA GLU A 380 10.37 8.52 25.20
C GLU A 380 10.25 8.41 23.67
N ARG A 381 11.18 9.02 22.94
CA ARG A 381 11.28 8.96 21.47
C ARG A 381 12.61 8.36 21.05
N PRO A 382 12.68 7.03 20.95
CA PRO A 382 13.92 6.33 20.55
C PRO A 382 14.41 6.75 19.15
N PHE A 383 13.50 7.15 18.29
CA PHE A 383 13.77 7.77 17.00
C PHE A 383 13.02 9.10 16.92
N ARG A 384 13.71 10.15 16.46
CA ARG A 384 13.12 11.47 16.18
C ARG A 384 13.20 11.77 14.70
N VAL A 385 12.08 12.18 14.12
CA VAL A 385 12.05 12.53 12.68
C VAL A 385 13.06 13.63 12.37
N PRO A 386 13.96 13.39 11.39
CA PRO A 386 14.94 14.39 10.99
C PRO A 386 14.27 15.59 10.31
N LEU A 387 14.93 16.77 10.37
CA LEU A 387 14.45 18.03 9.80
C LEU A 387 13.03 18.40 10.27
N TYR A 388 12.66 18.06 11.50
CA TYR A 388 11.40 18.53 12.08
C TYR A 388 11.37 20.05 12.18
N PRO A 389 10.28 20.76 11.83
CA PRO A 389 8.98 20.24 11.42
C PRO A 389 8.83 20.01 9.89
N ILE A 390 9.84 20.27 9.07
CA ILE A 390 9.76 20.32 7.61
C ILE A 390 9.33 18.96 7.03
N THR A 391 9.96 17.86 7.47
CA THR A 391 9.69 16.50 6.93
C THR A 391 8.23 16.09 7.11
N PRO A 392 7.63 16.11 8.33
CA PRO A 392 6.23 15.75 8.47
C PRO A 392 5.29 16.79 7.85
N LEU A 393 5.65 18.09 7.84
CA LEU A 393 4.84 19.15 7.24
C LEU A 393 4.74 18.96 5.71
N PHE A 394 5.85 18.67 5.04
CA PHE A 394 5.86 18.38 3.61
C PHE A 394 4.88 17.22 3.27
N PHE A 395 4.96 16.12 4.02
CA PHE A 395 4.06 14.99 3.81
C PHE A 395 2.59 15.39 4.01
N VAL A 396 2.27 16.09 5.10
CA VAL A 396 0.88 16.51 5.40
C VAL A 396 0.36 17.48 4.33
N VAL A 397 1.15 18.47 3.93
CA VAL A 397 0.73 19.47 2.94
C VAL A 397 0.45 18.82 1.58
N VAL A 398 1.37 17.99 1.07
CA VAL A 398 1.19 17.36 -0.25
C VAL A 398 0.07 16.33 -0.21
N SER A 399 -0.07 15.55 0.88
CA SER A 399 -1.18 14.62 1.04
C SER A 399 -2.53 15.33 1.09
N THR A 400 -2.63 16.44 1.83
CA THR A 400 -3.84 17.25 1.92
C THR A 400 -4.20 17.87 0.58
N TRP A 401 -3.20 18.43 -0.14
CA TRP A 401 -3.39 18.93 -1.49
C TRP A 401 -3.94 17.85 -2.42
N PHE A 402 -3.34 16.65 -2.40
CA PHE A 402 -3.79 15.53 -3.23
C PHE A 402 -5.23 15.13 -2.93
N VAL A 403 -5.60 15.00 -1.64
CA VAL A 403 -6.96 14.66 -1.22
C VAL A 403 -7.96 15.72 -1.69
N LEU A 404 -7.65 17.02 -1.49
CA LEU A 404 -8.51 18.12 -1.94
C LEU A 404 -8.67 18.13 -3.47
N MET A 405 -7.58 17.98 -4.22
CA MET A 405 -7.64 17.95 -5.68
C MET A 405 -8.41 16.73 -6.20
N THR A 406 -8.34 15.58 -5.52
CA THR A 406 -9.10 14.38 -5.91
C THR A 406 -10.62 14.60 -5.77
N LEU A 407 -11.08 15.41 -4.82
CA LEU A 407 -12.49 15.80 -4.71
C LEU A 407 -13.02 16.50 -5.97
N PHE A 408 -12.16 17.26 -6.65
CA PHE A 408 -12.53 17.97 -7.87
C PHE A 408 -12.31 17.14 -9.14
N THR A 409 -11.24 16.35 -9.20
CA THR A 409 -10.87 15.59 -10.41
C THR A 409 -11.54 14.22 -10.49
N LYS A 410 -11.89 13.61 -9.35
CA LYS A 410 -12.54 12.28 -9.26
C LYS A 410 -13.69 12.30 -8.24
N PRO A 411 -14.71 13.17 -8.41
CA PRO A 411 -15.75 13.41 -7.39
C PRO A 411 -16.54 12.15 -7.02
N ALA A 412 -16.87 11.29 -7.98
CA ALA A 412 -17.64 10.07 -7.71
C ALA A 412 -16.89 9.10 -6.78
N GLN A 413 -15.59 8.88 -7.04
CA GLN A 413 -14.75 8.00 -6.23
C GLN A 413 -14.50 8.60 -4.83
N ALA A 414 -14.23 9.91 -4.76
CA ALA A 414 -14.01 10.61 -3.51
C ALA A 414 -15.28 10.61 -2.62
N PHE A 415 -16.45 10.87 -3.24
CA PHE A 415 -17.72 10.85 -2.50
C PHE A 415 -18.06 9.45 -1.98
N ALA A 416 -17.84 8.41 -2.78
CA ALA A 416 -18.02 7.04 -2.33
C ALA A 416 -17.11 6.70 -1.12
N GLY A 417 -15.83 7.10 -1.15
CA GLY A 417 -14.91 6.93 -0.03
C GLY A 417 -15.41 7.64 1.24
N LEU A 418 -15.86 8.89 1.12
CA LEU A 418 -16.41 9.66 2.26
C LEU A 418 -17.70 9.03 2.81
N VAL A 419 -18.60 8.53 1.97
CA VAL A 419 -19.83 7.85 2.42
C VAL A 419 -19.47 6.61 3.24
N PHE A 420 -18.55 5.76 2.75
CA PHE A 420 -18.11 4.58 3.51
C PHE A 420 -17.45 4.96 4.84
N LEU A 421 -16.68 6.05 4.87
CA LEU A 421 -16.08 6.57 6.08
C LEU A 421 -17.16 7.00 7.08
N LEU A 422 -18.14 7.80 6.63
CA LEU A 422 -19.23 8.31 7.47
C LEU A 422 -20.14 7.21 8.01
N LEU A 423 -20.37 6.13 7.24
CA LEU A 423 -21.08 4.94 7.70
C LEU A 423 -20.36 4.25 8.88
N GLY A 424 -19.07 4.44 9.04
CA GLY A 424 -18.32 3.97 10.19
C GLY A 424 -18.68 4.66 11.52
N VAL A 425 -19.17 5.92 11.48
CA VAL A 425 -19.49 6.68 12.70
C VAL A 425 -20.56 5.99 13.55
N PRO A 426 -21.77 5.65 13.04
CA PRO A 426 -22.78 4.95 13.83
C PRO A 426 -22.30 3.56 14.29
N VAL A 427 -21.50 2.87 13.47
CA VAL A 427 -20.93 1.56 13.81
C VAL A 427 -19.96 1.68 14.99
N TYR A 428 -19.14 2.73 15.05
CA TYR A 428 -18.28 3.01 16.19
C TYR A 428 -19.07 3.16 17.49
N PHE A 429 -20.13 3.96 17.49
CA PHE A 429 -20.95 4.17 18.69
C PHE A 429 -21.67 2.88 19.13
N TYR A 430 -22.10 2.05 18.19
CA TYR A 430 -22.63 0.73 18.47
C TYR A 430 -21.62 -0.14 19.23
N TRP A 431 -20.39 -0.29 18.71
CA TRP A 431 -19.34 -1.08 19.36
C TRP A 431 -18.92 -0.51 20.71
N LYS A 432 -18.77 0.82 20.81
CA LYS A 432 -18.41 1.49 22.05
C LYS A 432 -19.45 1.24 23.16
N LYS A 433 -20.75 1.31 22.83
CA LYS A 433 -21.83 1.01 23.77
C LYS A 433 -21.82 -0.45 24.20
N ARG A 434 -21.57 -1.36 23.27
CA ARG A 434 -21.45 -2.79 23.55
C ARG A 434 -20.27 -3.12 24.47
N ALA A 435 -19.10 -2.58 24.19
CA ALA A 435 -17.90 -2.76 25.03
C ALA A 435 -18.13 -2.26 26.47
N ALA A 436 -18.76 -1.10 26.62
CA ALA A 436 -19.12 -0.56 27.95
C ALA A 436 -20.11 -1.46 28.71
N GLY A 437 -21.13 -2.01 28.02
CA GLY A 437 -22.10 -2.92 28.62
C GLY A 437 -21.50 -4.27 29.05
N GLU A 438 -20.50 -4.78 28.33
CA GLU A 438 -19.78 -6.00 28.70
C GLU A 438 -18.83 -5.77 29.89
N ALA A 439 -18.15 -4.63 29.96
CA ALA A 439 -17.33 -4.24 31.11
C ALA A 439 -18.18 -4.10 32.41
N GLY A 440 -19.37 -3.51 32.31
CA GLY A 440 -20.28 -3.41 33.43
C GLY A 440 -20.82 -4.75 33.94
N ARG A 441 -20.94 -5.77 33.08
CA ARG A 441 -21.37 -7.13 33.47
C ARG A 441 -20.29 -7.93 34.18
N ILE A 442 -19.01 -7.64 33.92
CA ILE A 442 -17.87 -8.32 34.59
C ILE A 442 -17.69 -7.79 36.03
N VAL A 443 -18.09 -6.53 36.29
CA VAL A 443 -17.93 -5.87 37.61
C VAL A 443 -19.11 -6.12 38.50
N ALA A 444 -20.27 -6.54 38.00
CA ALA A 444 -21.44 -6.88 38.84
C ALA A 444 -21.21 -8.25 39.50
N PRO A 445 -21.14 -8.34 40.85
CA PRO A 445 -21.01 -9.62 41.54
C PRO A 445 -22.24 -10.49 41.22
N ARG A 446 -21.99 -11.75 40.86
CA ARG A 446 -23.07 -12.76 40.80
C ARG A 446 -23.71 -12.82 42.17
N ARG A 447 -24.94 -12.30 42.25
CA ARG A 447 -25.82 -12.51 43.41
C ARG A 447 -26.35 -13.94 43.40
#